data_c4c9d351475fcf07581f28d977b5d493
#
_entry.id   c4c9d351475fcf07581f28d977b5d493
#
_cell.length_a   1.000
_cell.length_b   1.000
_cell.length_c   1.000
_cell.angle_alpha   90.00
_cell.angle_beta   90.00
_cell.angle_gamma   90.00
#
_symmetry.space_group_name_H-M   'P 1'
#
loop_
_entity.id
_entity.type
_entity.pdbx_description
1 polymer ?
#
loop_
_entity_poly.entity_id
_entity_poly.type
_entity_poly.pdbx_seq_one_letter_code
_entity_poly.pdbx_strand_id
1 'polypeptide(L)'
;MWTPTTRRQYSRDGLRYETDLTDAEWALIKPLLPEPHARGRPRRWPVREILNGIFYVLRGGIAWRLLPSDLPPKSTVFRWFSLWRDAGLFETINHLLVMADRERVGREASPTAAVLDRQSVKTTESGGPRGYDAGKKVKGRKRQVMVDTDGRGLILEPQPADVQDRDGACVVLRLSRRAFPFIVKAFADSGYAGEAPTQATSIRIEIVRKPPDQVGFAVHPRRWVVERFFAWISRNRRPWKDPEATLTSARAFLYAASVMLLVRRLGRNS
;
A
#
# COMPACT_ATOMS: atom_id res chain seq x y z
N MET A 1 3.91 -25.58 4.36
CA MET A 1 2.94 -26.12 3.37
C MET A 1 1.53 -25.74 3.80
N TRP A 2 0.60 -25.41 2.87
CA TRP A 2 -0.78 -25.07 3.23
C TRP A 2 -1.55 -26.33 3.63
N THR A 3 -2.09 -26.31 4.86
CA THR A 3 -2.98 -27.37 5.34
C THR A 3 -4.37 -27.26 4.71
N PRO A 4 -5.22 -28.31 4.75
CA PRO A 4 -6.61 -28.21 4.30
C PRO A 4 -7.39 -27.09 5.01
N THR A 5 -7.15 -26.89 6.31
CA THR A 5 -7.76 -25.79 7.09
C THR A 5 -7.32 -24.44 6.56
N THR A 6 -6.01 -24.23 6.33
CA THR A 6 -5.49 -22.99 5.77
C THR A 6 -6.07 -22.74 4.37
N ARG A 7 -6.17 -23.77 3.53
CA ARG A 7 -6.77 -23.64 2.18
C ARG A 7 -8.22 -23.17 2.26
N ARG A 8 -9.04 -23.75 3.16
CA ARG A 8 -10.43 -23.32 3.36
C ARG A 8 -10.54 -21.87 3.85
N GLN A 9 -9.70 -21.46 4.82
CA GLN A 9 -9.69 -20.09 5.33
C GLN A 9 -9.33 -19.05 4.28
N TYR A 10 -8.55 -19.43 3.26
CA TYR A 10 -8.12 -18.54 2.18
C TYR A 10 -8.89 -18.78 0.88
N SER A 11 -9.81 -19.75 0.87
CA SER A 11 -10.65 -20.01 -0.32
C SER A 11 -11.52 -18.78 -0.61
N ARG A 12 -11.68 -18.54 -1.89
CA ARG A 12 -12.58 -17.53 -2.44
C ARG A 12 -13.58 -18.16 -3.41
N ASP A 13 -13.78 -19.47 -3.22
CA ASP A 13 -14.75 -20.23 -3.99
C ASP A 13 -16.16 -19.65 -3.77
N GLY A 14 -16.94 -19.61 -4.83
CA GLY A 14 -18.28 -19.01 -4.83
C GLY A 14 -18.32 -17.49 -5.07
N LEU A 15 -17.18 -16.80 -5.12
CA LEU A 15 -17.14 -15.41 -5.60
C LEU A 15 -17.09 -15.40 -7.14
N ARG A 16 -17.72 -14.41 -7.77
CA ARG A 16 -17.64 -14.19 -9.23
C ARG A 16 -16.19 -14.08 -9.69
N TYR A 17 -15.38 -13.29 -8.96
CA TYR A 17 -13.94 -13.14 -9.12
C TYR A 17 -13.22 -13.25 -7.76
N GLU A 18 -12.04 -13.84 -7.74
CA GLU A 18 -11.20 -13.90 -6.53
C GLU A 18 -10.88 -12.50 -5.92
N THR A 19 -11.11 -11.45 -6.70
CA THR A 19 -10.90 -10.05 -6.29
C THR A 19 -12.11 -9.44 -5.62
N ASP A 20 -13.30 -10.02 -5.77
CA ASP A 20 -14.53 -9.51 -5.20
C ASP A 20 -14.47 -9.58 -3.67
N LEU A 21 -15.08 -8.60 -3.02
CA LEU A 21 -15.18 -8.57 -1.57
C LEU A 21 -16.17 -9.64 -1.08
N THR A 22 -15.80 -10.39 -0.04
CA THR A 22 -16.76 -11.20 0.72
C THR A 22 -17.70 -10.29 1.50
N ASP A 23 -18.79 -10.84 2.07
CA ASP A 23 -19.72 -10.03 2.88
C ASP A 23 -19.05 -9.52 4.15
N ALA A 24 -18.19 -10.32 4.79
CA ALA A 24 -17.39 -9.90 5.93
C ALA A 24 -16.43 -8.75 5.57
N GLU A 25 -15.70 -8.88 4.45
CA GLU A 25 -14.81 -7.82 3.95
C GLU A 25 -15.59 -6.54 3.58
N TRP A 26 -16.78 -6.70 3.00
CA TRP A 26 -17.67 -5.57 2.68
C TRP A 26 -18.19 -4.87 3.94
N ALA A 27 -18.63 -5.62 4.94
CA ALA A 27 -19.09 -5.06 6.21
C ALA A 27 -18.02 -4.19 6.89
N LEU A 28 -16.74 -4.58 6.80
CA LEU A 28 -15.62 -3.82 7.35
C LEU A 28 -15.33 -2.51 6.60
N ILE A 29 -15.42 -2.51 5.25
CA ILE A 29 -15.01 -1.35 4.47
C ILE A 29 -16.16 -0.39 4.16
N LYS A 30 -17.40 -0.89 4.13
CA LYS A 30 -18.60 -0.09 3.84
C LYS A 30 -18.71 1.19 4.66
N PRO A 31 -18.59 1.17 6.01
CA PRO A 31 -18.71 2.35 6.84
C PRO A 31 -17.59 3.39 6.64
N LEU A 32 -16.49 2.99 6.00
CA LEU A 32 -15.34 3.86 5.71
C LEU A 32 -15.47 4.57 4.36
N LEU A 33 -16.47 4.22 3.55
CA LEU A 33 -16.72 4.81 2.24
C LEU A 33 -17.65 6.02 2.36
N PRO A 34 -17.49 7.04 1.50
CA PRO A 34 -18.34 8.23 1.54
C PRO A 34 -19.82 7.87 1.29
N GLU A 35 -20.68 8.43 2.12
CA GLU A 35 -22.14 8.34 1.93
C GLU A 35 -22.56 8.95 0.57
N PRO A 36 -23.68 8.49 0.01
CA PRO A 36 -24.24 9.12 -1.18
C PRO A 36 -24.60 10.57 -0.89
N HIS A 37 -24.27 11.48 -1.80
CA HIS A 37 -24.80 12.82 -1.72
C HIS A 37 -26.32 12.81 -1.75
N ALA A 38 -26.96 13.55 -0.85
CA ALA A 38 -28.42 13.67 -0.81
C ALA A 38 -29.01 14.35 -2.06
N ARG A 39 -28.19 15.13 -2.78
CA ARG A 39 -28.57 15.84 -4.01
C ARG A 39 -27.84 15.28 -5.22
N GLY A 40 -28.49 15.25 -6.36
CA GLY A 40 -27.94 14.80 -7.64
C GLY A 40 -28.52 13.47 -8.13
N ARG A 41 -28.04 13.01 -9.30
CA ARG A 41 -28.51 11.75 -9.89
C ARG A 41 -28.06 10.56 -9.03
N PRO A 42 -28.98 9.66 -8.62
CA PRO A 42 -28.64 8.47 -7.85
C PRO A 42 -27.58 7.62 -8.56
N ARG A 43 -26.73 6.96 -7.79
CA ARG A 43 -25.76 6.00 -8.31
C ARG A 43 -26.48 4.82 -8.94
N ARG A 44 -26.17 4.52 -10.20
CA ARG A 44 -26.74 3.35 -10.89
C ARG A 44 -26.14 2.04 -10.37
N TRP A 45 -24.86 2.05 -9.95
CA TRP A 45 -24.13 0.88 -9.54
C TRP A 45 -23.85 0.89 -8.04
N PRO A 46 -24.00 -0.24 -7.34
CA PRO A 46 -23.61 -0.37 -5.94
C PRO A 46 -22.12 -0.01 -5.74
N VAL A 47 -21.80 0.63 -4.64
CA VAL A 47 -20.40 1.03 -4.32
C VAL A 47 -19.50 -0.20 -4.19
N ARG A 48 -20.03 -1.31 -3.66
CA ARG A 48 -19.32 -2.59 -3.58
C ARG A 48 -18.83 -3.04 -4.96
N GLU A 49 -19.70 -2.95 -5.99
CA GLU A 49 -19.33 -3.35 -7.35
C GLU A 49 -18.27 -2.42 -7.96
N ILE A 50 -18.33 -1.13 -7.66
CA ILE A 50 -17.30 -0.17 -8.09
C ILE A 50 -15.95 -0.52 -7.47
N LEU A 51 -15.94 -0.84 -6.17
CA LEU A 51 -14.72 -1.22 -5.46
C LEU A 51 -14.18 -2.58 -5.95
N ASN A 52 -15.06 -3.55 -6.21
CA ASN A 52 -14.71 -4.82 -6.85
C ASN A 52 -14.02 -4.59 -8.20
N GLY A 53 -14.53 -3.68 -9.02
CA GLY A 53 -13.92 -3.31 -10.30
C GLY A 53 -12.53 -2.68 -10.12
N ILE A 54 -12.32 -1.82 -9.12
CA ILE A 54 -11.01 -1.24 -8.80
C ILE A 54 -10.04 -2.35 -8.36
N PHE A 55 -10.48 -3.26 -7.49
CA PHE A 55 -9.66 -4.38 -7.02
C PHE A 55 -9.34 -5.39 -8.13
N TYR A 56 -10.26 -5.56 -9.09
CA TYR A 56 -10.01 -6.37 -10.27
C TYR A 56 -8.87 -5.79 -11.12
N VAL A 57 -8.91 -4.48 -11.42
CA VAL A 57 -7.84 -3.78 -12.14
C VAL A 57 -6.53 -3.82 -11.37
N LEU A 58 -6.56 -3.59 -10.05
CA LEU A 58 -5.40 -3.65 -9.19
C LEU A 58 -4.74 -5.04 -9.23
N ARG A 59 -5.53 -6.08 -9.05
CA ARG A 59 -5.01 -7.47 -8.97
C ARG A 59 -4.57 -7.99 -10.32
N GLY A 60 -5.37 -7.76 -11.36
CA GLY A 60 -5.10 -8.24 -12.71
C GLY A 60 -4.04 -7.43 -13.46
N GLY A 61 -3.81 -6.18 -13.09
CA GLY A 61 -2.90 -5.27 -13.79
C GLY A 61 -3.37 -4.89 -15.19
N ILE A 62 -4.63 -5.11 -15.50
CA ILE A 62 -5.22 -4.87 -16.82
C ILE A 62 -5.38 -3.37 -17.12
N ALA A 63 -5.48 -3.02 -18.40
CA ALA A 63 -5.97 -1.71 -18.79
C ALA A 63 -7.45 -1.55 -18.42
N TRP A 64 -7.87 -0.35 -18.02
CA TRP A 64 -9.26 -0.05 -17.64
C TRP A 64 -10.29 -0.50 -18.69
N ARG A 65 -9.93 -0.43 -19.98
CA ARG A 65 -10.77 -0.83 -21.11
C ARG A 65 -11.07 -2.33 -21.17
N LEU A 66 -10.26 -3.14 -20.48
CA LEU A 66 -10.40 -4.59 -20.42
C LEU A 66 -11.19 -5.07 -19.20
N LEU A 67 -11.82 -4.15 -18.49
CA LEU A 67 -12.69 -4.51 -17.37
C LEU A 67 -13.86 -5.36 -17.90
N PRO A 68 -14.17 -6.52 -17.28
CA PRO A 68 -15.27 -7.40 -17.69
C PRO A 68 -16.62 -6.70 -17.73
N SER A 69 -17.50 -7.12 -18.63
CA SER A 69 -18.81 -6.50 -18.88
C SER A 69 -19.84 -6.72 -17.76
N ASP A 70 -19.62 -7.72 -16.92
CA ASP A 70 -20.43 -8.03 -15.73
C ASP A 70 -20.03 -7.21 -14.48
N LEU A 71 -18.98 -6.41 -14.59
CA LEU A 71 -18.62 -5.33 -13.66
C LEU A 71 -19.17 -3.98 -14.16
N PRO A 72 -19.21 -2.95 -13.30
CA PRO A 72 -19.64 -1.62 -13.75
C PRO A 72 -18.76 -1.12 -14.92
N PRO A 73 -19.32 -0.36 -15.88
CA PRO A 73 -18.58 0.14 -17.03
C PRO A 73 -17.27 0.83 -16.63
N LYS A 74 -16.23 0.63 -17.44
CA LYS A 74 -14.88 1.20 -17.20
C LYS A 74 -14.90 2.68 -16.84
N SER A 75 -15.74 3.47 -17.51
CA SER A 75 -15.89 4.92 -17.26
C SER A 75 -16.43 5.22 -15.86
N THR A 76 -17.35 4.40 -15.36
CA THR A 76 -17.87 4.49 -14.01
C THR A 76 -16.79 4.15 -12.98
N VAL A 77 -16.11 3.00 -13.14
CA VAL A 77 -15.08 2.54 -12.20
C VAL A 77 -13.90 3.50 -12.18
N PHE A 78 -13.42 3.94 -13.34
CA PHE A 78 -12.32 4.90 -13.45
C PHE A 78 -12.67 6.27 -12.85
N ARG A 79 -13.91 6.77 -13.08
CA ARG A 79 -14.38 8.02 -12.47
C ARG A 79 -14.35 7.94 -10.94
N TRP A 80 -14.87 6.87 -10.35
CA TRP A 80 -14.86 6.69 -8.91
C TRP A 80 -13.46 6.50 -8.34
N PHE A 81 -12.61 5.74 -9.03
CA PHE A 81 -11.20 5.65 -8.67
C PHE A 81 -10.54 7.04 -8.64
N SER A 82 -10.77 7.87 -9.66
CA SER A 82 -10.20 9.21 -9.74
C SER A 82 -10.71 10.11 -8.61
N LEU A 83 -12.02 10.11 -8.33
CA LEU A 83 -12.60 10.88 -7.24
C LEU A 83 -12.03 10.44 -5.87
N TRP A 84 -11.92 9.15 -5.63
CA TRP A 84 -11.39 8.62 -4.37
C TRP A 84 -9.88 8.84 -4.23
N ARG A 85 -9.15 8.75 -5.32
CA ARG A 85 -7.72 9.11 -5.38
C ARG A 85 -7.52 10.58 -5.00
N ASP A 86 -8.26 11.48 -5.64
CA ASP A 86 -8.11 12.94 -5.45
C ASP A 86 -8.57 13.38 -4.06
N ALA A 87 -9.49 12.64 -3.45
CA ALA A 87 -9.92 12.82 -2.06
C ALA A 87 -8.98 12.17 -1.01
N GLY A 88 -7.93 11.43 -1.40
CA GLY A 88 -7.08 10.69 -0.46
C GLY A 88 -7.82 9.59 0.32
N LEU A 89 -8.90 9.03 -0.27
CA LEU A 89 -9.75 8.06 0.43
C LEU A 89 -9.03 6.75 0.73
N PHE A 90 -8.20 6.25 -0.18
CA PHE A 90 -7.46 5.01 0.05
C PHE A 90 -6.45 5.13 1.19
N GLU A 91 -5.83 6.30 1.34
CA GLU A 91 -4.95 6.67 2.45
C GLU A 91 -5.72 6.65 3.78
N THR A 92 -6.89 7.29 3.80
CA THR A 92 -7.76 7.36 5.00
C THR A 92 -8.24 5.97 5.41
N ILE A 93 -8.75 5.18 4.46
CA ILE A 93 -9.21 3.80 4.73
C ILE A 93 -8.04 2.94 5.23
N ASN A 94 -6.87 3.03 4.59
CA ASN A 94 -5.68 2.31 5.04
C ASN A 94 -5.32 2.65 6.49
N HIS A 95 -5.32 3.94 6.84
CA HIS A 95 -5.03 4.41 8.19
C HIS A 95 -5.97 3.76 9.23
N LEU A 96 -7.28 3.81 8.99
CA LEU A 96 -8.28 3.25 9.88
C LEU A 96 -8.16 1.71 10.00
N LEU A 97 -7.93 1.02 8.90
CA LEU A 97 -7.75 -0.44 8.90
C LEU A 97 -6.43 -0.86 9.56
N VAL A 98 -5.36 -0.06 9.46
CA VAL A 98 -4.12 -0.30 10.20
C VAL A 98 -4.39 -0.25 11.70
N MET A 99 -5.09 0.78 12.19
CA MET A 99 -5.43 0.91 13.60
C MET A 99 -6.27 -0.28 14.06
N ALA A 100 -7.32 -0.63 13.35
CA ALA A 100 -8.18 -1.77 13.67
C ALA A 100 -7.43 -3.12 13.70
N ASP A 101 -6.53 -3.36 12.72
CA ASP A 101 -5.75 -4.62 12.70
C ASP A 101 -4.68 -4.67 13.79
N ARG A 102 -4.19 -3.51 14.27
CA ARG A 102 -3.29 -3.45 15.42
C ARG A 102 -4.03 -3.76 16.70
N GLU A 103 -5.18 -3.13 16.95
CA GLU A 103 -6.02 -3.39 18.12
C GLU A 103 -6.49 -4.85 18.18
N ARG A 104 -6.88 -5.42 17.03
CA ARG A 104 -7.25 -6.84 16.92
C ARG A 104 -6.19 -7.81 17.46
N VAL A 105 -4.91 -7.45 17.35
CA VAL A 105 -3.80 -8.30 17.87
C VAL A 105 -3.27 -7.82 19.23
N GLY A 106 -4.04 -6.99 19.93
CA GLY A 106 -3.72 -6.52 21.28
C GLY A 106 -2.62 -5.45 21.32
N ARG A 107 -2.45 -4.68 20.22
CA ARG A 107 -1.52 -3.55 20.18
C ARG A 107 -2.26 -2.23 20.23
N GLU A 108 -1.58 -1.20 20.70
CA GLU A 108 -2.07 0.17 20.58
C GLU A 108 -2.36 0.54 19.13
N ALA A 109 -3.46 1.26 18.89
CA ALA A 109 -3.89 1.65 17.55
C ALA A 109 -2.78 2.38 16.78
N SER A 110 -2.11 3.34 17.39
CA SER A 110 -0.99 4.05 16.77
C SER A 110 0.35 3.41 17.13
N PRO A 111 1.23 3.16 16.13
CA PRO A 111 2.57 2.62 16.38
C PRO A 111 3.49 3.67 17.01
N THR A 112 4.44 3.20 17.85
CA THR A 112 5.53 4.04 18.41
C THR A 112 6.85 3.82 17.69
N ALA A 113 6.96 2.73 16.91
CA ALA A 113 8.14 2.41 16.09
C ALA A 113 7.71 1.94 14.69
N ALA A 114 8.57 2.23 13.71
CA ALA A 114 8.33 1.87 12.33
C ALA A 114 9.60 1.33 11.64
N VAL A 115 9.45 0.79 10.44
CA VAL A 115 10.55 0.38 9.56
C VAL A 115 10.40 1.14 8.25
N LEU A 116 11.48 1.77 7.82
CA LEU A 116 11.56 2.55 6.59
C LEU A 116 12.44 1.82 5.58
N ASP A 117 11.93 1.64 4.37
CA ASP A 117 12.69 1.06 3.25
C ASP A 117 12.09 1.49 1.92
N ARG A 118 12.73 1.11 0.83
CA ARG A 118 12.32 1.44 -0.54
C ARG A 118 12.40 0.27 -1.50
N GLN A 119 11.58 0.36 -2.54
CA GLN A 119 11.63 -0.54 -3.68
C GLN A 119 11.67 0.27 -4.98
N SER A 120 12.67 0.01 -5.83
CA SER A 120 12.70 0.56 -7.19
C SER A 120 11.93 -0.34 -8.14
N VAL A 121 11.05 0.23 -8.94
CA VAL A 121 10.23 -0.50 -9.93
C VAL A 121 10.31 0.19 -11.29
N LYS A 122 10.29 -0.62 -12.35
CA LYS A 122 10.22 -0.09 -13.72
C LYS A 122 8.87 0.56 -13.96
N THR A 123 8.87 1.69 -14.67
CA THR A 123 7.66 2.26 -15.27
C THR A 123 7.46 1.75 -16.69
N THR A 124 6.28 1.98 -17.21
CA THR A 124 5.94 1.75 -18.62
C THR A 124 6.14 3.05 -19.43
N GLU A 125 5.85 3.01 -20.72
CA GLU A 125 5.93 4.16 -21.61
C GLU A 125 4.75 5.15 -21.47
N SER A 126 3.81 4.89 -20.57
CA SER A 126 2.65 5.75 -20.34
C SER A 126 2.96 7.16 -19.82
N GLY A 127 4.26 7.46 -19.64
CA GLY A 127 4.75 8.80 -19.28
C GLY A 127 4.77 9.07 -17.79
N GLY A 128 4.76 10.35 -17.42
CA GLY A 128 4.78 10.83 -16.05
C GLY A 128 6.15 10.87 -15.38
N PRO A 129 6.22 11.41 -14.14
CA PRO A 129 7.46 11.54 -13.40
C PRO A 129 8.16 10.20 -13.20
N ARG A 130 9.42 10.10 -13.62
CA ARG A 130 10.28 8.93 -13.49
C ARG A 130 11.74 9.36 -13.49
N GLY A 131 12.61 8.54 -12.93
CA GLY A 131 14.05 8.78 -12.90
C GLY A 131 14.83 7.48 -13.11
N TYR A 132 16.14 7.52 -12.90
CA TYR A 132 17.04 6.37 -13.02
C TYR A 132 17.75 6.09 -11.69
N ASP A 133 17.48 4.93 -11.11
CA ASP A 133 18.20 4.41 -9.95
C ASP A 133 19.51 3.77 -10.43
N ALA A 134 20.62 4.49 -10.31
CA ALA A 134 21.93 4.03 -10.77
C ALA A 134 22.41 2.79 -9.98
N GLY A 135 22.10 2.70 -8.69
CA GLY A 135 22.52 1.58 -7.85
C GLY A 135 21.82 0.26 -8.22
N LYS A 136 20.55 0.32 -8.60
CA LYS A 136 19.76 -0.86 -9.02
C LYS A 136 19.64 -1.00 -10.54
N LYS A 137 20.16 -0.03 -11.31
CA LYS A 137 20.04 0.03 -12.77
C LYS A 137 18.59 -0.04 -13.26
N VAL A 138 17.68 0.65 -12.58
CA VAL A 138 16.25 0.67 -12.86
C VAL A 138 15.80 2.06 -13.29
N LYS A 139 15.24 2.18 -14.50
CA LYS A 139 14.54 3.38 -14.95
C LYS A 139 13.07 3.26 -14.53
N GLY A 140 12.63 4.18 -13.65
CA GLY A 140 11.25 4.11 -13.15
C GLY A 140 11.00 4.96 -11.92
N ARG A 141 10.39 4.36 -10.91
CA ARG A 141 10.04 5.00 -9.65
C ARG A 141 10.58 4.24 -8.44
N LYS A 142 10.87 4.97 -7.38
CA LYS A 142 11.07 4.42 -6.04
C LYS A 142 9.76 4.52 -5.25
N ARG A 143 9.46 3.48 -4.50
CA ARG A 143 8.38 3.46 -3.51
C ARG A 143 9.05 3.55 -2.16
N GLN A 144 9.02 4.72 -1.57
CA GLN A 144 9.41 4.91 -0.18
C GLN A 144 8.26 4.42 0.70
N VAL A 145 8.53 3.50 1.59
CA VAL A 145 7.51 2.85 2.41
C VAL A 145 7.92 2.87 3.86
N MET A 146 7.00 3.28 4.71
CA MET A 146 7.09 3.09 6.15
C MET A 146 6.03 2.05 6.56
N VAL A 147 6.46 1.02 7.27
CA VAL A 147 5.57 0.00 7.87
C VAL A 147 5.71 -0.02 9.38
N ASP A 148 4.71 -0.53 10.09
CA ASP A 148 4.88 -0.84 11.51
C ASP A 148 5.76 -2.09 11.72
N THR A 149 6.04 -2.44 12.97
CA THR A 149 6.89 -3.59 13.33
C THR A 149 6.30 -4.95 12.96
N ASP A 150 5.05 -5.02 12.53
CA ASP A 150 4.39 -6.23 12.02
C ASP A 150 4.22 -6.20 10.49
N GLY A 151 4.66 -5.15 9.81
CA GLY A 151 4.61 -5.02 8.37
C GLY A 151 3.27 -4.50 7.82
N ARG A 152 2.52 -3.70 8.58
CA ARG A 152 1.38 -2.94 8.06
C ARG A 152 1.87 -1.66 7.41
N GLY A 153 1.41 -1.36 6.20
CA GLY A 153 1.77 -0.14 5.48
C GLY A 153 1.21 1.11 6.17
N LEU A 154 2.09 1.97 6.64
CA LEU A 154 1.74 3.24 7.28
C LEU A 154 1.73 4.38 6.27
N ILE A 155 2.86 4.61 5.62
CA ILE A 155 3.06 5.63 4.58
C ILE A 155 3.64 4.97 3.35
N LEU A 156 3.03 5.21 2.19
CA LEU A 156 3.38 4.61 0.90
C LEU A 156 3.53 5.73 -0.13
N GLU A 157 4.78 6.12 -0.43
CA GLU A 157 5.05 7.29 -1.26
C GLU A 157 5.86 6.93 -2.51
N PRO A 158 5.27 6.99 -3.72
CA PRO A 158 6.01 6.83 -4.95
C PRO A 158 6.74 8.13 -5.33
N GLN A 159 7.97 8.00 -5.81
CA GLN A 159 8.83 9.11 -6.23
C GLN A 159 9.60 8.73 -7.50
N PRO A 160 10.13 9.68 -8.29
CA PRO A 160 11.09 9.38 -9.34
C PRO A 160 12.29 8.60 -8.80
N ALA A 161 12.84 7.65 -9.58
CA ALA A 161 13.86 6.73 -9.09
C ALA A 161 15.24 7.37 -8.87
N ASP A 162 15.48 8.56 -9.42
CA ASP A 162 16.68 9.37 -9.22
C ASP A 162 16.74 10.10 -7.88
N VAL A 163 15.59 10.27 -7.20
CA VAL A 163 15.58 10.84 -5.85
C VAL A 163 16.38 9.96 -4.90
N GLN A 164 17.35 10.54 -4.18
CA GLN A 164 18.15 9.79 -3.21
C GLN A 164 17.28 9.29 -2.05
N ASP A 165 17.67 8.16 -1.47
CA ASP A 165 16.87 7.49 -0.43
C ASP A 165 16.67 8.38 0.80
N ARG A 166 17.75 9.05 1.25
CA ARG A 166 17.70 9.99 2.37
C ARG A 166 16.78 11.20 2.12
N ASP A 167 16.74 11.71 0.89
CA ASP A 167 15.91 12.87 0.53
C ASP A 167 14.44 12.45 0.41
N GLY A 168 14.18 11.29 -0.20
CA GLY A 168 12.86 10.68 -0.28
C GLY A 168 12.27 10.34 1.09
N ALA A 169 13.12 9.93 2.04
CA ALA A 169 12.72 9.65 3.40
C ALA A 169 12.10 10.86 4.11
N CYS A 170 12.59 12.07 3.83
CA CYS A 170 12.10 13.29 4.47
C CYS A 170 10.59 13.50 4.27
N VAL A 171 10.08 13.18 3.06
CA VAL A 171 8.65 13.26 2.75
C VAL A 171 7.87 12.25 3.58
N VAL A 172 8.31 10.99 3.61
CA VAL A 172 7.65 9.91 4.36
C VAL A 172 7.65 10.20 5.86
N LEU A 173 8.75 10.71 6.42
CA LEU A 173 8.86 11.09 7.83
C LEU A 173 7.89 12.20 8.20
N ARG A 174 7.78 13.26 7.38
CA ARG A 174 6.83 14.35 7.60
C ARG A 174 5.38 13.87 7.52
N LEU A 175 5.04 13.03 6.54
CA LEU A 175 3.71 12.44 6.41
C LEU A 175 3.39 11.52 7.60
N SER A 176 4.35 10.71 8.03
CA SER A 176 4.16 9.82 9.17
C SER A 176 3.95 10.60 10.48
N ARG A 177 4.63 11.73 10.66
CA ARG A 177 4.45 12.57 11.84
C ARG A 177 3.04 13.16 11.94
N ARG A 178 2.40 13.41 10.80
CA ARG A 178 0.99 13.88 10.74
C ARG A 178 0.00 12.74 10.97
N ALA A 179 0.20 11.60 10.34
CA ALA A 179 -0.74 10.48 10.37
C ALA A 179 -0.58 9.61 11.63
N PHE A 180 0.64 9.44 12.14
CA PHE A 180 0.99 8.58 13.28
C PHE A 180 1.91 9.34 14.24
N PRO A 181 1.37 10.30 15.01
CA PRO A 181 2.18 11.24 15.82
C PRO A 181 2.98 10.58 16.93
N PHE A 182 2.66 9.34 17.32
CA PHE A 182 3.36 8.62 18.39
C PHE A 182 4.60 7.84 17.89
N ILE A 183 4.91 7.86 16.59
CA ILE A 183 6.15 7.27 16.12
C ILE A 183 7.33 8.12 16.59
N VAL A 184 8.18 7.53 17.42
CA VAL A 184 9.41 8.16 17.95
C VAL A 184 10.68 7.58 17.35
N LYS A 185 10.59 6.40 16.70
CA LYS A 185 11.72 5.66 16.14
C LYS A 185 11.36 5.04 14.78
N ALA A 186 12.30 5.10 13.83
CA ALA A 186 12.24 4.36 12.58
C ALA A 186 13.55 3.57 12.36
N PHE A 187 13.43 2.28 12.03
CA PHE A 187 14.55 1.43 11.63
C PHE A 187 14.73 1.54 10.11
N ALA A 188 15.96 1.72 9.65
CA ALA A 188 16.28 1.88 8.24
C ALA A 188 17.63 1.27 7.88
N ASP A 189 17.94 1.12 6.58
CA ASP A 189 19.27 0.72 6.13
C ASP A 189 20.25 1.90 6.07
N SER A 190 21.52 1.61 5.73
CA SER A 190 22.58 2.62 5.63
C SER A 190 22.33 3.70 4.57
N GLY A 191 21.47 3.44 3.57
CA GLY A 191 21.09 4.42 2.54
C GLY A 191 20.32 5.61 3.09
N TYR A 192 19.78 5.48 4.31
CA TYR A 192 19.05 6.54 5.03
C TYR A 192 19.91 7.29 6.04
N ALA A 193 21.20 6.96 6.14
CA ALA A 193 22.12 7.67 7.02
C ALA A 193 22.37 9.11 6.54
N GLY A 194 22.53 10.05 7.48
CA GLY A 194 22.81 11.44 7.20
C GLY A 194 21.92 12.41 7.97
N GLU A 195 22.19 13.72 7.82
CA GLU A 195 21.52 14.75 8.57
C GLU A 195 20.09 15.03 8.07
N ALA A 196 19.87 14.99 6.75
CA ALA A 196 18.58 15.36 6.17
C ALA A 196 17.38 14.58 6.74
N PRO A 197 17.41 13.22 6.87
CA PRO A 197 16.34 12.49 7.50
C PRO A 197 16.17 12.78 8.99
N THR A 198 17.29 12.97 9.73
CA THR A 198 17.27 13.29 11.17
C THR A 198 16.74 14.69 11.47
N GLN A 199 16.96 15.63 10.56
CA GLN A 199 16.45 16.99 10.68
C GLN A 199 15.00 17.15 10.17
N ALA A 200 14.51 16.19 9.39
CA ALA A 200 13.17 16.27 8.80
C ALA A 200 12.04 16.26 9.84
N THR A 201 12.23 15.50 10.92
CA THR A 201 11.26 15.34 12.02
C THR A 201 11.98 14.95 13.32
N SER A 202 11.25 14.90 14.44
CA SER A 202 11.75 14.38 15.72
C SER A 202 11.82 12.84 15.79
N ILE A 203 11.57 12.13 14.69
CA ILE A 203 11.66 10.65 14.65
C ILE A 203 13.13 10.26 14.58
N ARG A 204 13.61 9.51 15.57
CA ARG A 204 14.98 8.99 15.58
C ARG A 204 15.14 7.86 14.58
N ILE A 205 16.07 8.00 13.65
CA ILE A 205 16.39 6.93 12.69
C ILE A 205 17.52 6.06 13.29
N GLU A 206 17.23 4.77 13.42
CA GLU A 206 18.20 3.75 13.83
C GLU A 206 18.64 2.94 12.61
N ILE A 207 19.91 3.10 12.23
CA ILE A 207 20.49 2.38 11.11
C ILE A 207 20.79 0.94 11.51
N VAL A 208 20.09 0.00 10.88
CA VAL A 208 20.33 -1.44 11.07
C VAL A 208 21.40 -1.90 10.09
N ARG A 209 22.60 -2.20 10.62
CA ARG A 209 23.75 -2.69 9.86
C ARG A 209 23.83 -4.21 9.89
N LYS A 210 24.39 -4.80 8.84
CA LYS A 210 24.81 -6.21 8.88
C LYS A 210 25.97 -6.34 9.86
N PRO A 211 26.01 -7.40 10.69
CA PRO A 211 27.22 -7.74 11.43
C PRO A 211 28.43 -7.87 10.47
N PRO A 212 29.61 -7.38 10.84
CA PRO A 212 30.80 -7.40 9.96
C PRO A 212 31.17 -8.81 9.48
N ASP A 213 30.97 -9.81 10.33
CA ASP A 213 31.39 -11.19 10.09
C ASP A 213 30.35 -12.05 9.38
N GLN A 214 29.23 -11.44 8.96
CA GLN A 214 28.13 -12.18 8.35
C GLN A 214 28.32 -12.36 6.85
N VAL A 215 28.70 -13.58 6.45
CA VAL A 215 28.80 -14.04 5.07
C VAL A 215 27.43 -14.66 4.67
N GLY A 216 26.87 -14.25 3.53
CA GLY A 216 25.62 -14.78 2.98
C GLY A 216 24.35 -14.03 3.39
N PHE A 217 23.18 -14.64 3.11
CA PHE A 217 21.86 -14.08 3.41
C PHE A 217 21.52 -14.27 4.89
N ALA A 218 21.17 -13.20 5.57
CA ALA A 218 20.60 -13.26 6.91
C ALA A 218 19.36 -12.40 7.01
N VAL A 219 18.38 -12.95 7.71
CA VAL A 219 17.16 -12.24 8.05
C VAL A 219 17.48 -11.26 9.19
N HIS A 220 17.42 -9.97 8.90
CA HIS A 220 17.49 -8.94 9.93
C HIS A 220 16.13 -8.81 10.60
N PRO A 221 15.95 -9.19 11.89
CA PRO A 221 14.64 -9.35 12.52
C PRO A 221 13.72 -8.12 12.40
N ARG A 222 14.27 -6.91 12.25
CA ARG A 222 13.50 -5.67 12.17
C ARG A 222 13.28 -5.16 10.74
N ARG A 223 14.04 -5.65 9.75
CA ARG A 223 13.93 -5.18 8.36
C ARG A 223 13.09 -6.10 7.46
N TRP A 224 13.12 -7.41 7.69
CA TRP A 224 12.38 -8.35 6.85
C TRP A 224 10.87 -8.07 6.75
N VAL A 225 10.29 -7.36 7.73
CA VAL A 225 8.85 -7.02 7.73
C VAL A 225 8.48 -6.10 6.57
N VAL A 226 9.35 -5.15 6.18
CA VAL A 226 9.09 -4.28 5.04
C VAL A 226 9.32 -5.00 3.72
N GLU A 227 10.31 -5.90 3.64
CA GLU A 227 10.51 -6.77 2.48
C GLU A 227 9.28 -7.68 2.26
N ARG A 228 8.75 -8.25 3.34
CA ARG A 228 7.50 -9.01 3.33
C ARG A 228 6.31 -8.16 2.86
N PHE A 229 6.21 -6.91 3.29
CA PHE A 229 5.18 -5.99 2.83
C PHE A 229 5.29 -5.75 1.32
N PHE A 230 6.48 -5.48 0.79
CA PHE A 230 6.70 -5.36 -0.65
C PHE A 230 6.31 -6.64 -1.40
N ALA A 231 6.65 -7.81 -0.87
CA ALA A 231 6.24 -9.08 -1.46
C ALA A 231 4.71 -9.23 -1.52
N TRP A 232 3.99 -8.81 -0.49
CA TRP A 232 2.52 -8.84 -0.49
C TRP A 232 1.90 -7.86 -1.47
N ILE A 233 2.40 -6.62 -1.54
CA ILE A 233 1.94 -5.61 -2.51
C ILE A 233 2.19 -6.09 -3.93
N SER A 234 3.34 -6.70 -4.21
CA SER A 234 3.74 -7.19 -5.54
C SER A 234 2.91 -8.39 -6.03
N ARG A 235 2.10 -9.03 -5.17
CA ARG A 235 1.09 -10.01 -5.61
C ARG A 235 0.00 -9.38 -6.48
N ASN A 236 -0.17 -8.06 -6.41
CA ASN A 236 -1.03 -7.32 -7.32
C ASN A 236 -0.23 -6.95 -8.56
N ARG A 237 -0.73 -7.29 -9.75
CA ARG A 237 -0.01 -7.07 -11.00
C ARG A 237 0.09 -5.60 -11.39
N ARG A 238 -0.89 -4.76 -10.98
CA ARG A 238 -0.88 -3.33 -11.29
C ARG A 238 0.36 -2.63 -10.72
N PRO A 239 0.71 -2.78 -9.43
CA PRO A 239 1.94 -2.21 -8.89
C PRO A 239 3.20 -3.04 -9.15
N TRP A 240 3.17 -4.19 -9.80
CA TRP A 240 4.38 -4.96 -10.11
C TRP A 240 5.37 -4.20 -11.00
N LYS A 241 4.86 -3.58 -12.07
CA LYS A 241 5.48 -2.40 -12.69
C LYS A 241 4.59 -1.21 -12.36
N ASP A 242 5.10 0.00 -12.49
CA ASP A 242 4.27 1.19 -12.28
C ASP A 242 3.84 1.76 -13.63
N PRO A 243 2.62 1.40 -14.14
CA PRO A 243 2.12 1.90 -15.42
C PRO A 243 1.41 3.25 -15.29
N GLU A 244 1.38 3.86 -14.10
CA GLU A 244 0.55 5.05 -13.86
C GLU A 244 1.20 6.31 -14.47
N ALA A 245 0.38 7.13 -15.12
CA ALA A 245 0.82 8.40 -15.68
C ALA A 245 1.15 9.45 -14.60
N THR A 246 0.59 9.31 -13.39
CA THR A 246 0.81 10.26 -12.29
C THR A 246 1.26 9.57 -11.01
N LEU A 247 2.03 10.30 -10.17
CA LEU A 247 2.41 9.81 -8.83
C LEU A 247 1.19 9.65 -7.92
N THR A 248 0.16 10.48 -8.08
CA THR A 248 -1.08 10.38 -7.30
C THR A 248 -1.82 9.08 -7.61
N SER A 249 -1.91 8.66 -8.88
CA SER A 249 -2.49 7.36 -9.24
C SER A 249 -1.66 6.19 -8.74
N ALA A 250 -0.33 6.29 -8.85
CA ALA A 250 0.59 5.28 -8.31
C ALA A 250 0.41 5.12 -6.80
N ARG A 251 0.34 6.23 -6.06
CA ARG A 251 0.08 6.25 -4.61
C ARG A 251 -1.27 5.60 -4.28
N ALA A 252 -2.34 6.00 -4.96
CA ALA A 252 -3.67 5.44 -4.73
C ALA A 252 -3.71 3.93 -4.93
N PHE A 253 -3.03 3.39 -5.95
CA PHE A 253 -2.94 1.94 -6.14
C PHE A 253 -2.08 1.23 -5.09
N LEU A 254 -1.02 1.86 -4.57
CA LEU A 254 -0.26 1.29 -3.45
C LEU A 254 -1.13 1.19 -2.19
N TYR A 255 -1.88 2.24 -1.88
CA TYR A 255 -2.80 2.21 -0.74
C TYR A 255 -3.98 1.28 -0.98
N ALA A 256 -4.56 1.23 -2.17
CA ALA A 256 -5.60 0.25 -2.50
C ALA A 256 -5.13 -1.20 -2.33
N ALA A 257 -3.85 -1.48 -2.66
CA ALA A 257 -3.25 -2.80 -2.43
C ALA A 257 -3.09 -3.11 -0.94
N SER A 258 -2.68 -2.13 -0.13
CA SER A 258 -2.61 -2.25 1.32
C SER A 258 -3.99 -2.41 1.95
N VAL A 259 -4.99 -1.65 1.51
CA VAL A 259 -6.40 -1.77 1.91
C VAL A 259 -6.92 -3.17 1.62
N MET A 260 -6.72 -3.69 0.40
CA MET A 260 -7.12 -5.06 0.03
C MET A 260 -6.48 -6.10 0.95
N LEU A 261 -5.21 -5.93 1.29
CA LEU A 261 -4.49 -6.83 2.20
C LEU A 261 -5.09 -6.80 3.61
N LEU A 262 -5.36 -5.62 4.15
CA LEU A 262 -5.88 -5.42 5.50
C LEU A 262 -7.33 -5.90 5.63
N VAL A 263 -8.19 -5.54 4.69
CA VAL A 263 -9.60 -5.99 4.66
C VAL A 263 -9.68 -7.51 4.63
N ARG A 264 -8.87 -8.17 3.79
CA ARG A 264 -8.80 -9.64 3.74
C ARG A 264 -8.26 -10.27 5.02
N ARG A 265 -7.35 -9.59 5.71
CA ARG A 265 -6.82 -10.05 6.99
C ARG A 265 -7.86 -9.94 8.10
N LEU A 266 -8.54 -8.82 8.18
CA LEU A 266 -9.59 -8.57 9.17
C LEU A 266 -10.81 -9.46 8.91
N GLY A 267 -11.32 -9.54 7.68
CA GLY A 267 -12.49 -10.34 7.32
C GLY A 267 -12.35 -11.84 7.46
N ARG A 268 -11.13 -12.38 7.63
CA ARG A 268 -10.92 -13.79 7.98
C ARG A 268 -11.04 -14.10 9.48
N ASN A 269 -11.00 -13.09 10.31
CA ASN A 269 -11.00 -13.21 11.77
C ASN A 269 -12.23 -12.55 12.41
N SER A 270 -13.18 -12.12 11.58
CA SER A 270 -14.49 -11.62 11.99
C SER A 270 -15.54 -12.71 11.98
#